data_23c49816da51b3edfaad1854d35d1ad7
#
_entry.id   23c49816da51b3edfaad1854d35d1ad7
#
_cell.length_a   1.000
_cell.length_b   1.000
_cell.length_c   1.000
_cell.angle_alpha   90.00
_cell.angle_beta   90.00
_cell.angle_gamma   90.00
#
_symmetry.space_group_name_H-M   'P 1'
#
loop_
_entity.id
_entity.type
_entity.pdbx_description
1 polymer ?
#
loop_
_entity_poly.entity_id
_entity_poly.type
_entity_poly.pdbx_seq_one_letter_code
_entity_poly.pdbx_strand_id
1 'polypeptide(L)'
;MSKLEYTDNLMLSRQLPLKSVALILAGGRGTRLKDLTTIRAKPAVHFGGKFRIIDFALSNCINSGIRRIGVITQYQSHSLVQHIQRGWAFFNEEMNEFVDLLPAQQRVHGENWYRGTADAVTQNLDIIRRYDAEYVVILAGDHIYKQDYSRMLLDHVEKGARCTVACLPVPVEEASAFGVMAVDENDKIIEFVEKPANPPTIPGDETRSLVSMGIYVFDAEYLYQLLEDDDRDEHSTHDFGKDIIPRITAAGEAYAHPFPRSCVQSDNNAEPYWRDVGTLEAYWKANLDLASVVPELDVYDRNWPIRTYVESLPSAKFVQDRSGSHGMTMNSLVGTVANSRW
;
A
#
# COMPACT_ATOMS: atom_id res chain seq x y z
N MET A 1 9.17 6.64 30.01
CA MET A 1 9.64 7.61 28.99
C MET A 1 9.74 8.98 29.61
N SER A 2 10.92 9.59 29.61
CA SER A 2 11.12 10.95 30.14
C SER A 2 10.45 11.99 29.20
N LYS A 3 10.17 13.22 29.71
CA LYS A 3 9.59 14.29 28.88
C LYS A 3 10.54 14.71 27.74
N LEU A 4 11.84 14.54 27.89
CA LEU A 4 12.86 14.77 26.88
C LEU A 4 12.78 13.69 25.76
N GLU A 5 12.75 12.42 26.11
CA GLU A 5 12.61 11.32 25.15
C GLU A 5 11.32 11.44 24.32
N TYR A 6 10.20 11.86 24.96
CA TYR A 6 8.94 12.11 24.26
C TYR A 6 9.05 13.25 23.23
N THR A 7 9.77 14.33 23.58
CA THR A 7 9.97 15.48 22.69
C THR A 7 10.89 15.11 21.53
N ASP A 8 11.94 14.33 21.77
CA ASP A 8 12.89 13.89 20.75
C ASP A 8 12.21 12.93 19.76
N ASN A 9 11.41 11.97 20.23
CA ASN A 9 10.65 11.05 19.37
C ASN A 9 9.58 11.80 18.55
N LEU A 10 8.93 12.83 19.10
CA LEU A 10 7.97 13.64 18.37
C LEU A 10 8.67 14.47 17.27
N MET A 11 9.85 14.99 17.52
CA MET A 11 10.66 15.69 16.51
C MET A 11 11.12 14.73 15.41
N LEU A 12 11.62 13.56 15.80
CA LEU A 12 12.08 12.52 14.87
C LEU A 12 10.94 12.05 13.96
N SER A 13 9.78 11.73 14.51
CA SER A 13 8.61 11.27 13.73
C SER A 13 8.14 12.27 12.69
N ARG A 14 8.38 13.58 12.89
CA ARG A 14 8.07 14.64 11.93
C ARG A 14 9.15 14.80 10.85
N GLN A 15 10.41 14.50 11.16
CA GLN A 15 11.52 14.66 10.23
C GLN A 15 11.72 13.45 9.33
N LEU A 16 11.51 12.24 9.84
CA LEU A 16 11.73 11.01 9.10
C LEU A 16 10.93 10.93 7.78
N PRO A 17 9.63 11.30 7.73
CA PRO A 17 8.89 11.32 6.46
C PRO A 17 9.48 12.26 5.41
N LEU A 18 10.08 13.39 5.81
CA LEU A 18 10.72 14.35 4.90
C LEU A 18 12.03 13.81 4.31
N LYS A 19 12.69 12.87 5.00
CA LYS A 19 13.89 12.18 4.56
C LYS A 19 13.60 10.91 3.77
N SER A 20 12.32 10.57 3.62
CA SER A 20 11.86 9.35 2.98
C SER A 20 11.31 9.58 1.58
N VAL A 21 11.39 8.56 0.75
CA VAL A 21 10.62 8.42 -0.50
C VAL A 21 9.72 7.20 -0.41
N ALA A 22 8.47 7.32 -0.84
CA ALA A 22 7.57 6.18 -0.99
C ALA A 22 7.58 5.69 -2.44
N LEU A 23 7.69 4.38 -2.63
CA LEU A 23 7.58 3.72 -3.93
C LEU A 23 6.34 2.82 -3.92
N ILE A 24 5.32 3.21 -4.68
CA ILE A 24 4.06 2.46 -4.77
C ILE A 24 4.12 1.52 -5.97
N LEU A 25 4.10 0.21 -5.70
CA LEU A 25 4.10 -0.82 -6.72
C LEU A 25 2.67 -0.99 -7.30
N ALA A 26 2.46 -0.50 -8.50
CA ALA A 26 1.16 -0.46 -9.17
C ALA A 26 1.11 -1.25 -10.49
N GLY A 27 1.97 -2.27 -10.64
CA GLY A 27 2.23 -2.99 -11.89
C GLY A 27 1.47 -4.32 -12.08
N GLY A 28 0.75 -4.81 -11.08
CA GLY A 28 0.10 -6.13 -11.13
C GLY A 28 -1.03 -6.22 -12.16
N ARG A 29 -1.14 -7.36 -12.87
CA ARG A 29 -2.20 -7.63 -13.88
C ARG A 29 -3.62 -7.66 -13.28
N GLY A 30 -3.75 -8.02 -12.00
CA GLY A 30 -5.05 -8.08 -11.29
C GLY A 30 -6.06 -9.06 -11.88
N THR A 31 -5.62 -10.13 -12.56
CA THR A 31 -6.47 -11.06 -13.33
C THR A 31 -7.60 -11.70 -12.52
N ARG A 32 -7.44 -11.81 -11.20
CA ARG A 32 -8.45 -12.34 -10.28
C ARG A 32 -9.69 -11.43 -10.15
N LEU A 33 -9.59 -10.14 -10.52
CA LEU A 33 -10.71 -9.20 -10.57
C LEU A 33 -11.46 -9.20 -11.91
N LYS A 34 -11.08 -10.09 -12.85
CA LYS A 34 -11.77 -10.33 -14.13
C LYS A 34 -12.09 -9.02 -14.87
N ASP A 35 -13.37 -8.77 -15.15
CA ASP A 35 -13.84 -7.62 -15.95
C ASP A 35 -13.48 -6.25 -15.38
N LEU A 36 -13.27 -6.13 -14.06
CA LEU A 36 -12.85 -4.88 -13.44
C LEU A 36 -11.44 -4.44 -13.87
N THR A 37 -10.61 -5.39 -14.30
CA THR A 37 -9.22 -5.15 -14.70
C THR A 37 -8.95 -5.39 -16.19
N THR A 38 -9.98 -5.57 -17.00
CA THR A 38 -9.85 -5.76 -18.45
C THR A 38 -9.24 -4.55 -19.16
N ILE A 39 -9.58 -3.33 -18.71
CA ILE A 39 -9.18 -2.06 -19.33
C ILE A 39 -8.39 -1.14 -18.40
N ARG A 40 -8.06 -1.61 -17.20
CA ARG A 40 -7.35 -0.80 -16.19
C ARG A 40 -6.55 -1.66 -15.21
N ALA A 41 -5.46 -1.14 -14.69
CA ALA A 41 -4.70 -1.80 -13.64
C ALA A 41 -5.54 -1.90 -12.33
N LYS A 42 -5.29 -2.92 -11.48
CA LYS A 42 -5.98 -3.11 -10.19
C LYS A 42 -5.96 -1.84 -9.32
N PRO A 43 -4.83 -1.12 -9.15
CA PRO A 43 -4.80 0.12 -8.38
C PRO A 43 -5.73 1.23 -8.89
N ALA A 44 -6.12 1.18 -10.18
CA ALA A 44 -7.03 2.15 -10.80
C ALA A 44 -8.51 1.75 -10.72
N VAL A 45 -8.85 0.61 -10.14
CA VAL A 45 -10.24 0.18 -9.95
C VAL A 45 -10.92 1.09 -8.93
N HIS A 46 -12.17 1.46 -9.18
CA HIS A 46 -12.95 2.30 -8.29
C HIS A 46 -13.31 1.55 -7.00
N PHE A 47 -13.36 2.28 -5.89
CA PHE A 47 -13.71 1.76 -4.58
C PHE A 47 -14.50 2.80 -3.79
N GLY A 48 -15.49 2.38 -3.01
CA GLY A 48 -16.27 3.26 -2.14
C GLY A 48 -16.98 4.40 -2.87
N GLY A 49 -17.43 4.17 -4.10
CA GLY A 49 -18.23 5.11 -4.91
C GLY A 49 -17.42 6.19 -5.63
N LYS A 50 -16.30 6.66 -5.11
CA LYS A 50 -15.50 7.75 -5.71
C LYS A 50 -14.01 7.53 -5.74
N PHE A 51 -13.45 6.76 -4.82
CA PHE A 51 -12.02 6.52 -4.71
C PHE A 51 -11.52 5.53 -5.77
N ARG A 52 -10.22 5.48 -5.95
CA ARG A 52 -9.51 4.35 -6.54
C ARG A 52 -8.69 3.65 -5.48
N ILE A 53 -8.38 2.38 -5.66
CA ILE A 53 -7.66 1.59 -4.67
C ILE A 53 -6.33 2.27 -4.29
N ILE A 54 -5.58 2.80 -5.26
CA ILE A 54 -4.30 3.47 -5.01
C ILE A 54 -4.41 4.73 -4.13
N ASP A 55 -5.59 5.37 -4.09
CA ASP A 55 -5.78 6.59 -3.32
C ASP A 55 -5.54 6.39 -1.82
N PHE A 56 -5.71 5.17 -1.32
CA PHE A 56 -5.43 4.83 0.08
C PHE A 56 -3.93 4.90 0.37
N ALA A 57 -3.08 4.24 -0.41
CA ALA A 57 -1.63 4.31 -0.24
C ALA A 57 -1.09 5.73 -0.43
N LEU A 58 -1.54 6.45 -1.47
CA LEU A 58 -1.17 7.84 -1.71
C LEU A 58 -1.60 8.77 -0.57
N SER A 59 -2.84 8.62 -0.06
CA SER A 59 -3.34 9.41 1.05
C SER A 59 -2.58 9.12 2.35
N ASN A 60 -2.27 7.86 2.62
CA ASN A 60 -1.46 7.49 3.77
C ASN A 60 -0.07 8.13 3.70
N CYS A 61 0.59 8.18 2.54
CA CYS A 61 1.86 8.90 2.37
C CYS A 61 1.75 10.35 2.79
N ILE A 62 0.77 11.08 2.23
CA ILE A 62 0.59 12.51 2.51
C ILE A 62 0.25 12.76 3.97
N ASN A 63 -0.68 11.99 4.51
CA ASN A 63 -1.12 12.14 5.91
C ASN A 63 0.01 11.81 6.89
N SER A 64 0.92 10.89 6.53
CA SER A 64 2.14 10.58 7.29
C SER A 64 3.26 11.61 7.12
N GLY A 65 3.11 12.60 6.24
CA GLY A 65 4.14 13.61 5.98
C GLY A 65 5.13 13.26 4.86
N ILE A 66 5.02 12.11 4.19
CA ILE A 66 5.84 11.76 3.03
C ILE A 66 5.36 12.57 1.83
N ARG A 67 6.27 13.29 1.18
CA ARG A 67 5.97 14.21 0.08
C ARG A 67 6.62 13.82 -1.24
N ARG A 68 7.53 12.86 -1.23
CA ARG A 68 8.24 12.34 -2.41
C ARG A 68 7.72 10.94 -2.69
N ILE A 69 6.99 10.76 -3.79
CA ILE A 69 6.28 9.52 -4.09
C ILE A 69 6.56 9.13 -5.53
N GLY A 70 7.09 7.93 -5.73
CA GLY A 70 7.22 7.28 -7.04
C GLY A 70 6.13 6.22 -7.21
N VAL A 71 5.39 6.26 -8.31
CA VAL A 71 4.39 5.24 -8.65
C VAL A 71 4.90 4.40 -9.81
N ILE A 72 5.29 3.16 -9.52
CA ILE A 72 5.85 2.23 -10.50
C ILE A 72 4.69 1.49 -11.20
N THR A 73 4.55 1.71 -12.51
CA THR A 73 3.43 1.20 -13.30
C THR A 73 3.90 0.28 -14.41
N GLN A 74 3.08 -0.70 -14.78
CA GLN A 74 3.40 -1.64 -15.85
C GLN A 74 2.24 -1.85 -16.83
N TYR A 75 1.19 -2.58 -16.43
CA TYR A 75 0.08 -2.95 -17.29
C TYR A 75 -1.07 -1.92 -17.26
N GLN A 76 -1.70 -1.69 -18.43
CA GLN A 76 -2.94 -0.91 -18.57
C GLN A 76 -2.98 0.35 -17.70
N SER A 77 -1.85 1.06 -17.66
CA SER A 77 -1.61 2.17 -16.74
C SER A 77 -2.30 3.47 -17.16
N HIS A 78 -2.86 3.59 -18.39
CA HIS A 78 -3.38 4.86 -18.89
C HIS A 78 -4.40 5.51 -17.94
N SER A 79 -5.41 4.75 -17.48
CA SER A 79 -6.42 5.30 -16.55
C SER A 79 -5.84 5.64 -15.18
N LEU A 80 -4.79 4.93 -14.74
CA LEU A 80 -4.05 5.22 -13.52
C LEU A 80 -3.22 6.48 -13.66
N VAL A 81 -2.44 6.58 -14.74
CA VAL A 81 -1.65 7.78 -15.09
C VAL A 81 -2.53 9.02 -15.13
N GLN A 82 -3.66 8.96 -15.84
CA GLN A 82 -4.61 10.07 -15.93
C GLN A 82 -5.18 10.46 -14.56
N HIS A 83 -5.51 9.48 -13.71
CA HIS A 83 -6.00 9.72 -12.36
C HIS A 83 -4.98 10.44 -11.50
N ILE A 84 -3.73 9.98 -11.52
CA ILE A 84 -2.63 10.59 -10.75
C ILE A 84 -2.36 12.01 -11.26
N GLN A 85 -2.19 12.19 -12.56
CA GLN A 85 -1.91 13.52 -13.15
C GLN A 85 -3.00 14.56 -12.85
N ARG A 86 -4.28 14.14 -12.79
CA ARG A 86 -5.40 15.05 -12.56
C ARG A 86 -5.71 15.27 -11.08
N GLY A 87 -5.52 14.24 -10.25
CA GLY A 87 -5.95 14.27 -8.85
C GLY A 87 -4.84 14.57 -7.86
N TRP A 88 -3.57 14.36 -8.25
CA TRP A 88 -2.43 14.39 -7.35
C TRP A 88 -1.36 15.41 -7.75
N ALA A 89 -1.70 16.38 -8.61
CA ALA A 89 -0.82 17.43 -9.09
C ALA A 89 -0.79 18.69 -8.17
N PHE A 90 -1.06 18.55 -6.89
CA PHE A 90 -1.09 19.67 -5.92
C PHE A 90 0.18 19.77 -5.08
N PHE A 91 1.21 19.03 -5.40
CA PHE A 91 2.51 19.08 -4.75
C PHE A 91 3.30 20.31 -5.18
N ASN A 92 4.14 20.79 -4.27
CA ASN A 92 5.00 21.92 -4.57
C ASN A 92 6.39 21.44 -5.00
N GLU A 93 6.63 21.38 -6.31
CA GLU A 93 7.90 20.93 -6.89
C GLU A 93 9.09 21.79 -6.45
N GLU A 94 8.90 23.11 -6.18
CA GLU A 94 9.95 23.97 -5.65
C GLU A 94 10.40 23.57 -4.25
N MET A 95 9.54 22.86 -3.50
CA MET A 95 9.84 22.31 -2.18
C MET A 95 10.29 20.84 -2.25
N ASN A 96 10.62 20.34 -3.45
CA ASN A 96 10.97 18.96 -3.70
C ASN A 96 9.85 17.96 -3.29
N GLU A 97 8.59 18.37 -3.49
CA GLU A 97 7.40 17.54 -3.28
C GLU A 97 6.85 17.11 -4.64
N PHE A 98 6.61 15.80 -4.82
CA PHE A 98 6.14 15.28 -6.11
C PHE A 98 5.44 13.94 -6.02
N VAL A 99 4.67 13.62 -7.05
CA VAL A 99 4.23 12.26 -7.38
C VAL A 99 4.70 11.94 -8.79
N ASP A 100 5.80 11.20 -8.88
CA ASP A 100 6.39 10.78 -10.15
C ASP A 100 5.80 9.46 -10.63
N LEU A 101 5.53 9.40 -11.92
CA LEU A 101 5.13 8.17 -12.59
C LEU A 101 6.36 7.49 -13.18
N LEU A 102 6.63 6.28 -12.73
CA LEU A 102 7.75 5.44 -13.18
C LEU A 102 7.19 4.28 -14.01
N PRO A 103 6.90 4.50 -15.31
CA PRO A 103 6.38 3.45 -16.16
C PRO A 103 7.49 2.45 -16.52
N ALA A 104 7.12 1.17 -16.67
CA ALA A 104 8.04 0.17 -17.19
C ALA A 104 8.57 0.62 -18.56
N GLN A 105 9.90 0.69 -18.68
CA GLN A 105 10.60 1.06 -19.91
C GLN A 105 11.27 -0.18 -20.48
N GLN A 106 11.20 -0.36 -21.80
CA GLN A 106 12.05 -1.34 -22.49
C GLN A 106 13.48 -0.78 -22.50
N ARG A 107 14.32 -1.23 -21.58
CA ARG A 107 15.75 -0.90 -21.58
C ARG A 107 16.53 -1.99 -22.33
N VAL A 108 16.76 -1.73 -23.58
CA VAL A 108 17.81 -2.19 -24.55
C VAL A 108 17.99 -3.69 -24.85
N HIS A 109 17.79 -4.68 -23.99
CA HIS A 109 18.05 -6.08 -24.32
C HIS A 109 17.05 -7.07 -23.68
N GLY A 110 15.80 -7.08 -24.16
CA GLY A 110 14.84 -8.10 -23.80
C GLY A 110 13.39 -7.67 -23.97
N GLU A 111 12.56 -8.58 -24.44
CA GLU A 111 11.09 -8.40 -24.54
C GLU A 111 10.39 -8.44 -23.16
N ASN A 112 11.16 -8.40 -22.07
CA ASN A 112 10.65 -8.67 -20.73
C ASN A 112 10.26 -7.37 -20.00
N TRP A 113 9.01 -7.34 -19.62
CA TRP A 113 8.46 -6.49 -18.57
C TRP A 113 9.12 -6.85 -17.23
N TYR A 114 8.80 -6.16 -16.14
CA TYR A 114 9.35 -6.49 -14.81
C TYR A 114 9.19 -7.98 -14.49
N ARG A 115 10.28 -8.63 -14.12
CA ARG A 115 10.35 -10.05 -13.75
C ARG A 115 9.66 -10.32 -12.42
N GLY A 116 9.80 -9.38 -11.47
CA GLY A 116 9.22 -9.42 -10.13
C GLY A 116 9.05 -8.04 -9.54
N THR A 117 8.62 -7.98 -8.30
CA THR A 117 8.38 -6.73 -7.57
C THR A 117 9.68 -6.00 -7.24
N ALA A 118 10.77 -6.72 -6.96
CA ALA A 118 12.09 -6.15 -6.74
C ALA A 118 12.69 -5.61 -8.04
N ASP A 119 12.57 -6.35 -9.16
CA ASP A 119 13.01 -5.92 -10.48
C ASP A 119 12.35 -4.60 -10.92
N ALA A 120 11.09 -4.40 -10.55
CA ALA A 120 10.39 -3.15 -10.82
C ALA A 120 11.06 -1.93 -10.18
N VAL A 121 11.63 -2.09 -8.99
CA VAL A 121 12.41 -1.05 -8.31
C VAL A 121 13.81 -0.96 -8.92
N THR A 122 14.47 -2.09 -9.16
CA THR A 122 15.82 -2.19 -9.73
C THR A 122 15.93 -1.44 -11.06
N GLN A 123 14.98 -1.65 -11.96
CA GLN A 123 14.99 -0.98 -13.26
C GLN A 123 14.80 0.55 -13.18
N ASN A 124 14.40 1.09 -12.05
CA ASN A 124 14.23 2.53 -11.82
C ASN A 124 15.24 3.11 -10.84
N LEU A 125 16.27 2.36 -10.41
CA LEU A 125 17.24 2.79 -9.40
C LEU A 125 17.98 4.09 -9.78
N ASP A 126 18.27 4.30 -11.05
CA ASP A 126 18.93 5.53 -11.54
C ASP A 126 18.08 6.78 -11.32
N ILE A 127 16.75 6.66 -11.34
CA ILE A 127 15.82 7.75 -11.04
C ILE A 127 15.66 7.87 -9.51
N ILE A 128 15.45 6.74 -8.81
CA ILE A 128 15.18 6.70 -7.38
C ILE A 128 16.35 7.26 -6.58
N ARG A 129 17.59 6.99 -6.96
CA ARG A 129 18.78 7.56 -6.33
C ARG A 129 18.85 9.09 -6.41
N ARG A 130 18.28 9.71 -7.47
CA ARG A 130 18.21 11.18 -7.60
C ARG A 130 17.24 11.82 -6.61
N TYR A 131 16.34 11.05 -6.03
CA TYR A 131 15.46 11.56 -4.98
C TYR A 131 16.19 11.83 -3.66
N ASP A 132 17.43 11.34 -3.50
CA ASP A 132 18.33 11.59 -2.36
C ASP A 132 17.62 11.37 -1.01
N ALA A 133 17.03 10.19 -0.84
CA ALA A 133 16.31 9.80 0.34
C ALA A 133 17.20 8.96 1.28
N GLU A 134 17.07 9.18 2.60
CA GLU A 134 17.70 8.33 3.59
C GLU A 134 16.95 6.99 3.76
N TYR A 135 15.61 7.02 3.61
CA TYR A 135 14.74 5.86 3.75
C TYR A 135 13.84 5.68 2.53
N VAL A 136 13.59 4.41 2.19
CA VAL A 136 12.67 4.03 1.11
C VAL A 136 11.51 3.23 1.71
N VAL A 137 10.29 3.70 1.46
CA VAL A 137 9.06 3.01 1.86
C VAL A 137 8.46 2.34 0.64
N ILE A 138 8.49 1.01 0.58
CA ILE A 138 7.88 0.22 -0.49
C ILE A 138 6.44 -0.09 -0.11
N LEU A 139 5.50 0.20 -0.98
CA LEU A 139 4.07 0.04 -0.75
C LEU A 139 3.39 -0.76 -1.85
N ALA A 140 2.53 -1.69 -1.48
CA ALA A 140 1.58 -2.27 -2.41
C ALA A 140 0.48 -1.24 -2.74
N GLY A 141 0.24 -0.99 -4.04
CA GLY A 141 -0.74 -0.01 -4.51
C GLY A 141 -2.17 -0.55 -4.64
N ASP A 142 -2.46 -1.71 -4.08
CA ASP A 142 -3.68 -2.49 -4.34
C ASP A 142 -4.41 -2.97 -3.07
N HIS A 143 -4.11 -2.37 -1.91
CA HIS A 143 -4.75 -2.67 -0.62
C HIS A 143 -5.57 -1.48 -0.09
N ILE A 144 -6.57 -1.78 0.72
CA ILE A 144 -7.44 -0.80 1.38
C ILE A 144 -7.16 -0.79 2.89
N TYR A 145 -6.63 0.32 3.39
CA TYR A 145 -6.25 0.50 4.79
C TYR A 145 -5.92 1.97 5.10
N LYS A 146 -5.83 2.32 6.38
CA LYS A 146 -5.28 3.59 6.85
C LYS A 146 -4.09 3.31 7.77
N GLN A 147 -2.94 3.91 7.46
CA GLN A 147 -1.70 3.72 8.22
C GLN A 147 -0.88 5.00 8.27
N ASP A 148 -0.34 5.30 9.44
CA ASP A 148 0.64 6.35 9.67
C ASP A 148 2.06 5.78 9.53
N TYR A 149 2.67 6.00 8.36
CA TYR A 149 4.03 5.52 8.09
C TYR A 149 5.09 6.24 8.92
N SER A 150 4.81 7.41 9.49
CA SER A 150 5.77 8.10 10.37
C SER A 150 6.09 7.27 11.61
N ARG A 151 5.11 6.52 12.12
CA ARG A 151 5.28 5.59 13.25
C ARG A 151 6.11 4.36 12.88
N MET A 152 5.91 3.84 11.66
CA MET A 152 6.70 2.72 11.17
C MET A 152 8.15 3.14 10.90
N LEU A 153 8.37 4.34 10.36
CA LEU A 153 9.70 4.94 10.19
C LEU A 153 10.40 5.16 11.55
N LEU A 154 9.66 5.62 12.55
CA LEU A 154 10.22 5.78 13.91
C LEU A 154 10.63 4.44 14.51
N ASP A 155 9.78 3.42 14.42
CA ASP A 155 10.07 2.05 14.89
C ASP A 155 11.30 1.45 14.17
N HIS A 156 11.44 1.72 12.86
CA HIS A 156 12.60 1.32 12.07
C HIS A 156 13.91 1.91 12.60
N VAL A 157 13.92 3.21 12.88
CA VAL A 157 15.11 3.91 13.37
C VAL A 157 15.43 3.53 14.83
N GLU A 158 14.42 3.44 15.71
CA GLU A 158 14.58 3.07 17.12
C GLU A 158 15.15 1.66 17.27
N LYS A 159 14.78 0.73 16.39
CA LYS A 159 15.34 -0.64 16.38
C LYS A 159 16.70 -0.75 15.70
N GLY A 160 17.18 0.30 15.03
CA GLY A 160 18.37 0.23 14.19
C GLY A 160 18.23 -0.80 13.07
N ALA A 161 17.01 -0.96 12.55
CA ALA A 161 16.68 -1.93 11.53
C ALA A 161 17.25 -1.50 10.16
N ARG A 162 17.66 -2.49 9.34
CA ARG A 162 17.99 -2.27 7.93
C ARG A 162 16.78 -2.47 7.03
N CYS A 163 15.88 -3.33 7.48
CA CYS A 163 14.58 -3.57 6.87
C CYS A 163 13.52 -3.73 7.95
N THR A 164 12.37 -3.07 7.78
CA THR A 164 11.18 -3.24 8.60
C THR A 164 10.01 -3.67 7.74
N VAL A 165 9.29 -4.71 8.15
CA VAL A 165 8.15 -5.30 7.43
C VAL A 165 6.88 -5.06 8.23
N ALA A 166 5.89 -4.38 7.66
CA ALA A 166 4.58 -4.27 8.28
C ALA A 166 3.84 -5.62 8.25
N CYS A 167 3.28 -6.00 9.38
CA CYS A 167 2.62 -7.30 9.55
C CYS A 167 1.35 -7.22 10.38
N LEU A 168 0.47 -8.18 10.19
CA LEU A 168 -0.74 -8.34 10.99
C LEU A 168 -1.10 -9.83 11.14
N PRO A 169 -1.81 -10.21 12.23
CA PRO A 169 -2.33 -11.55 12.38
C PRO A 169 -3.59 -11.74 11.50
N VAL A 170 -3.63 -12.87 10.78
CA VAL A 170 -4.82 -13.31 10.01
C VAL A 170 -5.17 -14.75 10.35
N PRO A 171 -6.42 -15.21 10.10
CA PRO A 171 -6.76 -16.62 10.21
C PRO A 171 -5.81 -17.50 9.40
N VAL A 172 -5.40 -18.66 9.95
CA VAL A 172 -4.42 -19.55 9.31
C VAL A 172 -4.87 -20.01 7.92
N GLU A 173 -6.19 -20.17 7.71
CA GLU A 173 -6.77 -20.57 6.43
C GLU A 173 -6.54 -19.52 5.31
N GLU A 174 -6.38 -18.24 5.68
CA GLU A 174 -6.15 -17.14 4.74
C GLU A 174 -4.65 -16.85 4.52
N ALA A 175 -3.81 -17.30 5.44
CA ALA A 175 -2.39 -16.94 5.48
C ALA A 175 -1.58 -17.45 4.27
N SER A 176 -2.01 -18.56 3.63
CA SER A 176 -1.34 -19.11 2.45
C SER A 176 -1.33 -18.18 1.23
N ALA A 177 -2.11 -17.10 1.25
CA ALA A 177 -2.11 -16.09 0.19
C ALA A 177 -0.96 -15.06 0.31
N PHE A 178 -0.27 -15.02 1.46
CA PHE A 178 0.68 -13.97 1.85
C PHE A 178 2.06 -14.55 2.20
N GLY A 179 3.04 -13.68 2.35
CA GLY A 179 4.28 -14.00 3.06
C GLY A 179 4.00 -14.15 4.55
N VAL A 180 4.41 -15.25 5.15
CA VAL A 180 4.18 -15.56 6.56
C VAL A 180 5.50 -15.48 7.31
N MET A 181 5.50 -14.91 8.51
CA MET A 181 6.71 -14.71 9.31
C MET A 181 6.56 -15.20 10.75
N ALA A 182 7.69 -15.59 11.34
CA ALA A 182 7.85 -15.76 12.76
C ALA A 182 8.79 -14.69 13.31
N VAL A 183 8.50 -14.20 14.51
CA VAL A 183 9.27 -13.12 15.17
C VAL A 183 9.71 -13.55 16.57
N ASP A 184 10.79 -12.95 17.06
CA ASP A 184 11.20 -13.06 18.46
C ASP A 184 10.51 -12.01 19.36
N GLU A 185 10.88 -11.97 20.64
CA GLU A 185 10.34 -11.03 21.64
C GLU A 185 10.64 -9.55 21.34
N ASN A 186 11.59 -9.26 20.45
CA ASN A 186 12.01 -7.92 20.04
C ASN A 186 11.47 -7.55 18.66
N ASP A 187 10.47 -8.25 18.15
CA ASP A 187 9.93 -8.13 16.79
C ASP A 187 10.97 -8.44 15.68
N LYS A 188 12.10 -9.07 15.98
CA LYS A 188 13.05 -9.48 14.94
C LYS A 188 12.48 -10.66 14.17
N ILE A 189 12.49 -10.58 12.85
CA ILE A 189 11.99 -11.67 12.00
C ILE A 189 13.03 -12.79 11.99
N ILE A 190 12.65 -13.97 12.47
CA ILE A 190 13.49 -15.17 12.54
C ILE A 190 13.22 -16.16 11.43
N GLU A 191 12.04 -16.08 10.81
CA GLU A 191 11.65 -16.89 9.66
C GLU A 191 10.70 -16.10 8.77
N PHE A 192 10.82 -16.26 7.46
CA PHE A 192 9.90 -15.70 6.46
C PHE A 192 9.72 -16.68 5.31
N VAL A 193 8.46 -17.02 4.99
CA VAL A 193 8.11 -17.92 3.89
C VAL A 193 7.00 -17.31 3.04
N GLU A 194 7.28 -17.14 1.74
CA GLU A 194 6.29 -16.57 0.81
C GLU A 194 5.28 -17.64 0.39
N LYS A 195 4.01 -17.38 0.67
CA LYS A 195 2.84 -18.22 0.28
C LYS A 195 3.00 -19.70 0.63
N PRO A 196 3.28 -20.05 1.89
CA PRO A 196 3.46 -21.42 2.29
C PRO A 196 2.15 -22.23 2.15
N ALA A 197 2.27 -23.49 1.73
CA ALA A 197 1.12 -24.40 1.69
C ALA A 197 0.57 -24.72 3.11
N ASN A 198 1.48 -24.75 4.10
CA ASN A 198 1.16 -24.95 5.51
C ASN A 198 1.74 -23.74 6.29
N PRO A 199 0.95 -22.67 6.50
CA PRO A 199 1.42 -21.48 7.20
C PRO A 199 1.80 -21.78 8.66
N PRO A 200 2.95 -21.31 9.15
CA PRO A 200 3.26 -21.36 10.58
C PRO A 200 2.30 -20.47 11.36
N THR A 201 1.91 -20.92 12.53
CA THR A 201 1.01 -20.19 13.44
C THR A 201 1.80 -19.33 14.42
N ILE A 202 1.13 -18.36 15.03
CA ILE A 202 1.71 -17.51 16.07
C ILE A 202 1.92 -18.34 17.34
N PRO A 203 3.08 -18.29 18.00
CA PRO A 203 3.28 -19.00 19.27
C PRO A 203 2.20 -18.66 20.30
N GLY A 204 1.48 -19.68 20.76
CA GLY A 204 0.36 -19.53 21.71
C GLY A 204 -1.00 -19.21 21.07
N ASP A 205 -1.08 -19.09 19.73
CA ASP A 205 -2.33 -18.91 18.99
C ASP A 205 -2.30 -19.75 17.69
N GLU A 206 -2.77 -20.98 17.78
CA GLU A 206 -2.81 -21.92 16.64
C GLU A 206 -3.84 -21.56 15.56
N THR A 207 -4.69 -20.56 15.80
CA THR A 207 -5.74 -20.14 14.88
C THR A 207 -5.30 -19.05 13.93
N ARG A 208 -4.18 -18.36 14.20
CA ARG A 208 -3.69 -17.24 13.43
C ARG A 208 -2.22 -17.36 13.02
N SER A 209 -1.90 -16.77 11.88
CA SER A 209 -0.55 -16.60 11.37
C SER A 209 -0.20 -15.13 11.25
N LEU A 210 1.07 -14.76 11.41
CA LEU A 210 1.56 -13.39 11.22
C LEU A 210 1.97 -13.21 9.76
N VAL A 211 1.27 -12.34 9.03
CA VAL A 211 1.49 -12.15 7.59
C VAL A 211 2.07 -10.78 7.26
N SER A 212 2.84 -10.73 6.18
CA SER A 212 3.35 -9.50 5.58
C SER A 212 2.25 -8.77 4.84
N MET A 213 2.18 -7.46 5.03
CA MET A 213 1.27 -6.58 4.29
C MET A 213 1.83 -6.14 2.93
N GLY A 214 3.04 -6.55 2.56
CA GLY A 214 3.72 -6.02 1.37
C GLY A 214 4.11 -4.54 1.52
N ILE A 215 4.35 -4.11 2.75
CA ILE A 215 4.77 -2.75 3.11
C ILE A 215 6.09 -2.86 3.83
N TYR A 216 7.11 -2.19 3.28
CA TYR A 216 8.48 -2.29 3.78
C TYR A 216 9.09 -0.90 3.97
N VAL A 217 9.94 -0.75 4.99
CA VAL A 217 10.85 0.38 5.16
C VAL A 217 12.27 -0.13 5.08
N PHE A 218 13.12 0.54 4.32
CA PHE A 218 14.53 0.22 4.17
C PHE A 218 15.40 1.47 4.36
N ASP A 219 16.62 1.27 4.87
CA ASP A 219 17.71 2.19 4.61
C ASP A 219 17.96 2.24 3.10
N ALA A 220 18.02 3.43 2.50
CA ALA A 220 18.08 3.58 1.05
C ALA A 220 19.29 2.89 0.43
N GLU A 221 20.50 3.17 0.92
CA GLU A 221 21.74 2.59 0.39
C GLU A 221 21.78 1.06 0.54
N TYR A 222 21.24 0.54 1.65
CA TYR A 222 21.14 -0.89 1.86
C TYR A 222 20.21 -1.55 0.84
N LEU A 223 19.04 -0.94 0.59
CA LEU A 223 18.12 -1.42 -0.44
C LEU A 223 18.78 -1.44 -1.82
N TYR A 224 19.50 -0.37 -2.18
CA TYR A 224 20.15 -0.27 -3.49
C TYR A 224 21.18 -1.37 -3.71
N GLN A 225 22.00 -1.66 -2.69
CA GLN A 225 22.98 -2.76 -2.74
C GLN A 225 22.29 -4.12 -2.88
N LEU A 226 21.23 -4.37 -2.10
CA LEU A 226 20.48 -5.62 -2.17
C LEU A 226 19.88 -5.85 -3.57
N LEU A 227 19.30 -4.82 -4.17
CA LEU A 227 18.68 -4.91 -5.49
C LEU A 227 19.71 -5.11 -6.61
N GLU A 228 20.89 -4.46 -6.51
CA GLU A 228 21.99 -4.68 -7.45
C GLU A 228 22.58 -6.09 -7.35
N ASP A 229 22.65 -6.64 -6.14
CA ASP A 229 23.11 -8.01 -5.92
C ASP A 229 22.08 -9.03 -6.40
N ASP A 230 20.79 -8.76 -6.20
CA ASP A 230 19.69 -9.57 -6.66
C ASP A 230 19.62 -9.61 -8.20
N ASP A 231 19.85 -8.46 -8.85
CA ASP A 231 19.82 -8.38 -10.32
C ASP A 231 20.92 -9.23 -11.00
N ARG A 232 22.04 -9.48 -10.30
CA ARG A 232 23.15 -10.34 -10.76
C ARG A 232 22.89 -11.85 -10.52
N ASP A 233 21.90 -12.16 -9.69
CA ASP A 233 21.55 -13.55 -9.35
C ASP A 233 20.60 -14.13 -10.40
N GLU A 234 21.12 -15.00 -11.27
CA GLU A 234 20.33 -15.67 -12.32
C GLU A 234 19.27 -16.64 -11.77
N HIS A 235 19.36 -17.03 -10.49
CA HIS A 235 18.40 -17.92 -9.82
C HIS A 235 17.28 -17.17 -9.12
N SER A 236 17.42 -15.87 -8.94
CA SER A 236 16.41 -15.04 -8.32
C SER A 236 15.17 -14.87 -9.21
N THR A 237 13.99 -14.82 -8.60
CA THR A 237 12.76 -14.42 -9.27
C THR A 237 12.55 -12.91 -9.22
N HIS A 238 13.46 -12.19 -8.56
CA HIS A 238 13.47 -10.73 -8.36
C HIS A 238 12.19 -10.21 -7.70
N ASP A 239 11.75 -10.94 -6.68
CA ASP A 239 10.54 -10.64 -5.91
C ASP A 239 10.89 -10.33 -4.46
N PHE A 240 10.27 -9.26 -3.88
CA PHE A 240 10.56 -8.90 -2.49
C PHE A 240 10.25 -10.04 -1.52
N GLY A 241 9.08 -10.68 -1.67
CA GLY A 241 8.65 -11.73 -0.73
C GLY A 241 9.41 -13.04 -0.89
N LYS A 242 9.82 -13.39 -2.12
CA LYS A 242 10.50 -14.67 -2.40
C LYS A 242 12.00 -14.61 -2.23
N ASP A 243 12.62 -13.49 -2.57
CA ASP A 243 14.08 -13.41 -2.69
C ASP A 243 14.67 -12.42 -1.69
N ILE A 244 14.17 -11.18 -1.65
CA ILE A 244 14.78 -10.11 -0.85
C ILE A 244 14.53 -10.30 0.65
N ILE A 245 13.28 -10.43 1.08
CA ILE A 245 12.95 -10.51 2.53
C ILE A 245 13.50 -11.77 3.17
N PRO A 246 13.42 -12.99 2.56
CA PRO A 246 14.08 -14.18 3.12
C PRO A 246 15.60 -14.02 3.27
N ARG A 247 16.27 -13.38 2.30
CA ARG A 247 17.71 -13.10 2.35
C ARG A 247 18.09 -12.20 3.53
N ILE A 248 17.33 -11.11 3.74
CA ILE A 248 17.57 -10.18 4.86
C ILE A 248 17.24 -10.84 6.20
N THR A 249 16.18 -11.67 6.24
CA THR A 249 15.82 -12.46 7.43
C THR A 249 16.94 -13.41 7.82
N ALA A 250 17.54 -14.13 6.86
CA ALA A 250 18.67 -15.01 7.10
C ALA A 250 19.92 -14.26 7.61
N ALA A 251 20.12 -13.00 7.19
CA ALA A 251 21.18 -12.12 7.70
C ALA A 251 20.87 -11.56 9.10
N GLY A 252 19.62 -11.72 9.60
CA GLY A 252 19.20 -11.22 10.91
C GLY A 252 19.02 -9.70 10.96
N GLU A 253 18.71 -9.06 9.84
CA GLU A 253 18.58 -7.60 9.68
C GLU A 253 17.15 -7.12 9.44
N ALA A 254 16.17 -8.05 9.43
CA ALA A 254 14.75 -7.77 9.24
C ALA A 254 14.00 -7.70 10.58
N TYR A 255 13.15 -6.68 10.74
CA TYR A 255 12.27 -6.51 11.89
C TYR A 255 10.81 -6.38 11.46
N ALA A 256 9.90 -6.88 12.27
CA ALA A 256 8.47 -6.75 12.08
C ALA A 256 7.97 -5.45 12.72
N HIS A 257 7.01 -4.80 12.05
CA HIS A 257 6.22 -3.71 12.60
C HIS A 257 4.75 -4.13 12.65
N PRO A 258 4.21 -4.49 13.83
CA PRO A 258 2.80 -4.81 13.97
C PRO A 258 1.90 -3.66 13.54
N PHE A 259 1.04 -3.89 12.55
CA PHE A 259 0.14 -2.89 11.96
C PHE A 259 -0.71 -2.12 12.99
N PRO A 260 -1.23 -2.74 14.09
CA PRO A 260 -1.96 -2.00 15.12
C PRO A 260 -1.20 -0.81 15.73
N ARG A 261 0.13 -0.81 15.71
CA ARG A 261 0.96 0.30 16.24
C ARG A 261 0.88 1.57 15.37
N SER A 262 0.56 1.43 14.08
CA SER A 262 0.49 2.53 13.10
C SER A 262 -0.85 2.62 12.37
N CYS A 263 -1.77 1.69 12.61
CA CYS A 263 -3.12 1.75 12.06
C CYS A 263 -3.84 3.02 12.54
N VAL A 264 -4.56 3.68 11.62
CA VAL A 264 -5.37 4.85 11.95
C VAL A 264 -6.84 4.45 11.95
N GLN A 265 -7.46 4.55 13.11
CA GLN A 265 -8.84 4.19 13.37
C GLN A 265 -9.55 5.33 14.09
N SER A 266 -10.87 5.45 13.84
CA SER A 266 -11.72 6.42 14.53
C SER A 266 -12.08 5.96 15.95
N ASP A 267 -12.07 4.64 16.21
CA ASP A 267 -12.27 4.03 17.52
C ASP A 267 -11.05 3.18 17.89
N ASN A 268 -10.43 3.47 19.03
CA ASN A 268 -9.25 2.76 19.52
C ASN A 268 -9.52 1.29 19.91
N ASN A 269 -10.79 0.89 20.04
CA ASN A 269 -11.18 -0.48 20.35
C ASN A 269 -11.57 -1.31 19.12
N ALA A 270 -11.58 -0.70 17.93
CA ALA A 270 -11.87 -1.41 16.70
C ALA A 270 -10.66 -2.29 16.26
N GLU A 271 -10.94 -3.40 15.61
CA GLU A 271 -9.89 -4.19 14.99
C GLU A 271 -9.24 -3.44 13.82
N PRO A 272 -7.90 -3.58 13.63
CA PRO A 272 -7.20 -2.92 12.53
C PRO A 272 -7.76 -3.33 11.17
N TYR A 273 -8.23 -2.35 10.40
CA TYR A 273 -8.82 -2.59 9.08
C TYR A 273 -7.74 -2.63 8.00
N TRP A 274 -7.55 -3.79 7.43
CA TRP A 274 -6.74 -4.00 6.22
C TRP A 274 -7.43 -5.04 5.33
N ARG A 275 -7.54 -4.78 4.04
CA ARG A 275 -8.14 -5.71 3.07
C ARG A 275 -7.29 -5.76 1.79
N ASP A 276 -6.84 -6.97 1.43
CA ASP A 276 -6.42 -7.26 0.06
C ASP A 276 -7.68 -7.52 -0.79
N VAL A 277 -8.09 -6.52 -1.55
CA VAL A 277 -9.22 -6.63 -2.47
C VAL A 277 -8.79 -7.34 -3.77
N GLY A 278 -8.10 -8.46 -3.65
CA GLY A 278 -7.50 -9.21 -4.75
C GLY A 278 -8.47 -10.13 -5.50
N THR A 279 -9.64 -10.42 -4.96
CA THR A 279 -10.69 -11.23 -5.60
C THR A 279 -11.99 -10.44 -5.73
N LEU A 280 -12.87 -10.83 -6.66
CA LEU A 280 -14.19 -10.19 -6.81
C LEU A 280 -15.00 -10.24 -5.52
N GLU A 281 -14.93 -11.34 -4.79
CA GLU A 281 -15.67 -11.51 -3.53
C GLU A 281 -15.13 -10.57 -2.43
N ALA A 282 -13.80 -10.53 -2.23
CA ALA A 282 -13.17 -9.63 -1.26
C ALA A 282 -13.44 -8.15 -1.61
N TYR A 283 -13.33 -7.78 -2.89
CA TYR A 283 -13.66 -6.45 -3.38
C TYR A 283 -15.13 -6.09 -3.12
N TRP A 284 -16.05 -6.98 -3.44
CA TRP A 284 -17.49 -6.78 -3.23
C TRP A 284 -17.84 -6.63 -1.75
N LYS A 285 -17.35 -7.54 -0.89
CA LYS A 285 -17.55 -7.47 0.58
C LYS A 285 -17.05 -6.14 1.15
N ALA A 286 -15.83 -5.72 0.78
CA ALA A 286 -15.26 -4.46 1.24
C ALA A 286 -16.05 -3.22 0.80
N ASN A 287 -16.66 -3.22 -0.39
CA ASN A 287 -17.55 -2.14 -0.83
C ASN A 287 -18.90 -2.16 -0.10
N LEU A 288 -19.46 -3.33 0.20
CA LEU A 288 -20.71 -3.44 0.96
C LEU A 288 -20.54 -3.00 2.40
N ASP A 289 -19.39 -3.31 3.02
CA ASP A 289 -19.08 -2.86 4.37
C ASP A 289 -19.16 -1.33 4.48
N LEU A 290 -18.62 -0.59 3.51
CA LEU A 290 -18.71 0.87 3.49
C LEU A 290 -20.14 1.42 3.42
N ALA A 291 -21.10 0.64 2.95
CA ALA A 291 -22.53 1.00 2.89
C ALA A 291 -23.30 0.57 4.16
N SER A 292 -22.63 -0.05 5.12
CA SER A 292 -23.23 -0.41 6.42
C SER A 292 -23.51 0.82 7.27
N VAL A 293 -24.35 0.68 8.31
CA VAL A 293 -24.68 1.78 9.23
C VAL A 293 -23.45 2.27 10.00
N VAL A 294 -22.59 1.35 10.39
CA VAL A 294 -21.30 1.61 11.04
C VAL A 294 -20.24 0.80 10.29
N PRO A 295 -19.60 1.40 9.28
CA PRO A 295 -18.55 0.70 8.53
C PRO A 295 -17.29 0.50 9.38
N GLU A 296 -16.59 -0.61 9.16
CA GLU A 296 -15.32 -0.87 9.83
C GLU A 296 -14.25 0.17 9.41
N LEU A 297 -14.28 0.61 8.15
CA LEU A 297 -13.41 1.65 7.63
C LEU A 297 -14.15 3.00 7.55
N ASP A 298 -13.80 3.93 8.42
CA ASP A 298 -14.33 5.30 8.35
C ASP A 298 -13.63 6.11 7.25
N VAL A 299 -14.31 6.29 6.12
CA VAL A 299 -13.85 7.15 5.00
C VAL A 299 -14.23 8.62 5.17
N TYR A 300 -15.00 8.96 6.21
CA TYR A 300 -15.43 10.32 6.54
C TYR A 300 -14.54 11.02 7.57
N ASP A 301 -13.55 10.31 8.12
CA ASP A 301 -12.58 10.84 9.07
C ASP A 301 -11.81 12.03 8.48
N ARG A 302 -12.00 13.20 9.07
CA ARG A 302 -11.36 14.45 8.64
C ARG A 302 -9.90 14.59 9.11
N ASN A 303 -9.50 13.81 10.11
CA ASN A 303 -8.12 13.82 10.62
C ASN A 303 -7.19 12.97 9.76
N TRP A 304 -7.77 11.98 9.05
CA TRP A 304 -7.04 11.13 8.11
C TRP A 304 -7.81 10.97 6.79
N PRO A 305 -7.95 12.05 5.99
CA PRO A 305 -8.78 12.04 4.80
C PRO A 305 -8.18 11.19 3.70
N ILE A 306 -9.02 10.40 3.03
CA ILE A 306 -8.65 9.74 1.77
C ILE A 306 -8.94 10.71 0.64
N ARG A 307 -7.90 11.15 -0.06
CA ARG A 307 -7.98 12.08 -1.20
C ARG A 307 -8.17 11.29 -2.49
N THR A 308 -8.79 11.90 -3.46
CA THR A 308 -9.00 11.32 -4.80
C THR A 308 -9.20 12.42 -5.83
N TYR A 309 -9.09 12.08 -7.10
CA TYR A 309 -9.56 12.94 -8.18
C TYR A 309 -11.09 13.01 -8.18
N VAL A 310 -11.63 14.20 -8.14
CA VAL A 310 -13.07 14.44 -8.24
C VAL A 310 -13.34 15.30 -9.48
N GLU A 311 -14.11 14.76 -10.43
CA GLU A 311 -14.62 15.56 -11.53
C GLU A 311 -15.66 16.58 -11.04
N SER A 312 -15.63 17.79 -11.59
CA SER A 312 -16.63 18.83 -11.28
C SER A 312 -17.96 18.51 -11.98
N LEU A 313 -18.62 17.48 -11.53
CA LEU A 313 -19.92 17.04 -12.04
C LEU A 313 -21.05 17.42 -11.07
N PRO A 314 -22.30 17.61 -11.55
CA PRO A 314 -23.44 17.79 -10.69
C PRO A 314 -23.65 16.60 -9.75
N SER A 315 -24.32 16.84 -8.62
CA SER A 315 -24.70 15.78 -7.68
C SER A 315 -25.54 14.70 -8.36
N ALA A 316 -25.46 13.47 -7.84
CA ALA A 316 -26.34 12.38 -8.25
C ALA A 316 -27.81 12.81 -8.13
N LYS A 317 -28.62 12.48 -9.13
CA LYS A 317 -30.01 12.91 -9.21
C LYS A 317 -30.95 11.70 -9.23
N PHE A 318 -31.86 11.66 -8.28
CA PHE A 318 -32.94 10.69 -8.19
C PHE A 318 -34.24 11.40 -8.46
N VAL A 319 -34.99 10.98 -9.49
CA VAL A 319 -36.24 11.66 -9.91
C VAL A 319 -37.35 10.65 -10.02
N GLN A 320 -38.57 11.11 -9.73
CA GLN A 320 -39.79 10.43 -10.06
C GLN A 320 -40.25 10.91 -11.43
N ASP A 321 -40.59 9.98 -12.33
CA ASP A 321 -41.17 10.32 -13.63
C ASP A 321 -42.70 10.55 -13.53
N ARG A 322 -43.30 10.93 -14.63
CA ARG A 322 -44.77 11.18 -14.70
C ARG A 322 -45.60 9.91 -14.56
N SER A 323 -45.04 8.75 -14.77
CA SER A 323 -45.70 7.43 -14.61
C SER A 323 -45.69 6.93 -13.17
N GLY A 324 -45.01 7.64 -12.26
CA GLY A 324 -44.82 7.24 -10.86
C GLY A 324 -43.61 6.35 -10.65
N SER A 325 -42.84 6.00 -11.70
CA SER A 325 -41.56 5.31 -11.55
C SER A 325 -40.53 6.25 -10.94
N HIS A 326 -39.81 5.80 -9.95
CA HIS A 326 -38.79 6.59 -9.25
C HIS A 326 -37.51 5.80 -9.05
N GLY A 327 -36.39 6.49 -9.24
CA GLY A 327 -35.08 5.97 -8.84
C GLY A 327 -34.98 5.96 -7.31
N MET A 328 -34.58 4.83 -6.75
CA MET A 328 -34.39 4.67 -5.31
C MET A 328 -33.04 4.02 -5.06
N THR A 329 -32.34 4.52 -4.06
CA THR A 329 -31.12 3.88 -3.54
C THR A 329 -31.29 3.59 -2.07
N MET A 330 -30.88 2.38 -1.66
CA MET A 330 -30.85 1.95 -0.26
C MET A 330 -29.52 1.26 -0.01
N ASN A 331 -28.94 1.49 1.17
CA ASN A 331 -27.66 0.89 1.58
C ASN A 331 -26.57 1.02 0.50
N SER A 332 -26.38 2.24 -0.02
CA SER A 332 -25.52 2.49 -1.15
C SER A 332 -24.70 3.77 -0.98
N LEU A 333 -23.45 3.73 -1.41
CA LEU A 333 -22.63 4.92 -1.61
C LEU A 333 -22.77 5.37 -3.06
N VAL A 334 -23.30 6.57 -3.27
CA VAL A 334 -23.53 7.13 -4.61
C VAL A 334 -22.48 8.20 -4.89
N GLY A 335 -21.59 7.91 -5.82
CA GLY A 335 -20.60 8.88 -6.28
C GLY A 335 -21.18 9.92 -7.24
N THR A 336 -20.51 11.05 -7.41
CA THR A 336 -20.88 12.12 -8.36
C THR A 336 -20.86 11.67 -9.82
N VAL A 337 -20.27 10.52 -10.14
CA VAL A 337 -20.16 9.95 -11.50
C VAL A 337 -21.33 9.02 -11.84
N ALA A 338 -22.32 8.85 -10.96
CA ALA A 338 -23.48 8.03 -11.25
C ALA A 338 -24.39 8.73 -12.29
N ASN A 339 -23.97 8.76 -13.54
CA ASN A 339 -24.83 8.99 -14.68
C ASN A 339 -25.60 7.69 -14.97
N SER A 340 -26.66 7.44 -14.23
CA SER A 340 -27.66 6.45 -14.62
C SER A 340 -28.43 7.02 -15.81
N ARG A 341 -27.90 6.88 -17.03
CA ARG A 341 -28.72 6.89 -18.23
C ARG A 341 -29.44 5.56 -18.26
N TRP A 342 -30.73 5.64 -18.12
CA TRP A 342 -31.69 4.58 -18.45
C TRP A 342 -31.80 4.41 -19.97
#